data_7c603e1114aed590e9dcf360f766ebee
#
_entry.id   7c603e1114aed590e9dcf360f766ebee
#
_cell.length_a   1.000
_cell.length_b   1.000
_cell.length_c   1.000
_cell.angle_alpha   90.00
_cell.angle_beta   90.00
_cell.angle_gamma   90.00
#
_symmetry.space_group_name_H-M   'P 1'
#
loop_
_entity.id
_entity.type
_entity.pdbx_description
1 polymer ?
#
loop_
_entity_poly.entity_id
_entity_poly.type
_entity_poly.pdbx_seq_one_letter_code
_entity_poly.pdbx_strand_id
1 'polypeptide(L)'
;IGKGLTIPHHSGIVVHFAVDIGENLILRQNTTIGKIDGDMSDSRIRIGNNVNIGANCCIIGLSRKIGDNATIGAMSFINKDIPSNCTYITKKTGVVLHK
;
A
#
# COMPACT_ATOMS: atom_id res chain seq x y z
N ILE A 1 3.46 -1.40 -13.50
CA ILE A 1 2.22 -0.67 -13.22
C ILE A 1 1.37 -0.68 -14.48
N GLY A 2 0.12 -1.08 -14.34
CA GLY A 2 -0.84 -1.06 -15.43
C GLY A 2 -1.27 0.36 -15.81
N LYS A 3 -2.12 0.46 -16.82
CA LYS A 3 -2.64 1.75 -17.30
C LYS A 3 -3.61 2.37 -16.30
N GLY A 4 -3.87 3.67 -16.43
CA GLY A 4 -4.85 4.38 -15.62
C GLY A 4 -4.35 4.82 -14.25
N LEU A 5 -3.04 4.90 -14.04
CA LEU A 5 -2.48 5.39 -12.79
C LEU A 5 -2.90 6.84 -12.55
N THR A 6 -3.42 7.12 -11.34
CA THR A 6 -3.77 8.46 -10.90
C THR A 6 -2.97 8.80 -9.64
N ILE A 7 -2.21 9.87 -9.69
CA ILE A 7 -1.45 10.39 -8.54
C ILE A 7 -1.89 11.82 -8.28
N PRO A 8 -2.87 12.05 -7.39
CA PRO A 8 -3.36 13.41 -7.11
C PRO A 8 -2.29 14.34 -6.54
N HIS A 9 -1.39 13.79 -5.71
CA HIS A 9 -0.26 14.51 -5.12
C HIS A 9 0.94 13.59 -5.11
N HIS A 10 2.05 14.02 -5.73
CA HIS A 10 3.18 13.13 -6.00
C HIS A 10 4.32 13.18 -4.99
N SER A 11 4.23 13.98 -3.94
CA SER A 11 5.32 14.10 -2.97
C SER A 11 5.47 12.85 -2.11
N GLY A 12 6.71 12.40 -1.91
CA GLY A 12 7.03 11.34 -0.97
C GLY A 12 6.52 9.95 -1.35
N ILE A 13 6.28 9.69 -2.63
CA ILE A 13 5.85 8.36 -3.08
C ILE A 13 7.08 7.53 -3.39
N VAL A 14 7.13 6.33 -2.81
CA VAL A 14 8.19 5.35 -3.06
C VAL A 14 7.55 4.01 -3.39
N VAL A 15 7.86 3.46 -4.55
CA VAL A 15 7.41 2.14 -4.98
C VAL A 15 8.63 1.31 -5.33
N HIS A 16 8.80 0.21 -4.62
CA HIS A 16 9.93 -0.69 -4.84
C HIS A 16 9.78 -1.46 -6.15
N PHE A 17 10.90 -1.88 -6.76
CA PHE A 17 10.87 -2.61 -8.02
C PHE A 17 10.17 -3.97 -7.93
N ALA A 18 10.12 -4.60 -6.77
CA ALA A 18 9.48 -5.90 -6.57
C ALA A 18 7.97 -5.78 -6.28
N VAL A 19 7.31 -4.82 -6.92
CA VAL A 19 5.88 -4.57 -6.75
C VAL A 19 5.19 -4.66 -8.10
N ASP A 20 4.18 -5.52 -8.22
CA ASP A 20 3.33 -5.64 -9.39
C ASP A 20 2.01 -4.96 -9.13
N ILE A 21 1.64 -4.01 -9.96
CA ILE A 21 0.44 -3.21 -9.79
C ILE A 21 -0.44 -3.34 -11.03
N GLY A 22 -1.72 -3.58 -10.81
CA GLY A 22 -2.70 -3.68 -11.88
C GLY A 22 -3.11 -2.31 -12.46
N GLU A 23 -4.30 -2.24 -13.03
CA GLU A 23 -4.81 -1.05 -13.71
C GLU A 23 -5.56 -0.13 -12.73
N ASN A 24 -5.63 1.15 -13.07
CA ASN A 24 -6.44 2.16 -12.40
C ASN A 24 -6.10 2.33 -10.91
N LEU A 25 -4.83 2.26 -10.56
CA LEU A 25 -4.40 2.56 -9.19
C LEU A 25 -4.56 4.05 -8.90
N ILE A 26 -5.09 4.38 -7.73
CA ILE A 26 -5.03 5.73 -7.17
C ILE A 26 -4.04 5.70 -6.02
N LEU A 27 -2.97 6.48 -6.15
CA LEU A 27 -1.86 6.49 -5.19
C LEU A 27 -1.62 7.92 -4.71
N ARG A 28 -1.70 8.13 -3.42
CA ARG A 28 -1.57 9.45 -2.81
C ARG A 28 -0.21 9.64 -2.17
N GLN A 29 0.06 10.88 -1.76
CA GLN A 29 1.37 11.31 -1.27
C GLN A 29 1.84 10.56 -0.02
N ASN A 30 3.14 10.55 0.19
CA ASN A 30 3.82 9.98 1.36
C ASN A 30 3.49 8.50 1.58
N THR A 31 3.30 7.76 0.50
CA THR A 31 3.01 6.33 0.54
C THR A 31 4.21 5.54 0.08
N THR A 32 4.58 4.52 0.85
CA THR A 32 5.67 3.62 0.52
C THR A 32 5.12 2.21 0.29
N ILE A 33 5.49 1.62 -0.83
CA ILE A 33 5.17 0.24 -1.15
C ILE A 33 6.48 -0.49 -1.40
N GLY A 34 6.82 -1.46 -0.56
CA GLY A 34 8.10 -2.12 -0.71
C GLY A 34 8.26 -3.41 0.07
N LYS A 35 9.33 -4.11 -0.25
CA LYS A 35 9.74 -5.31 0.47
C LYS A 35 10.53 -4.93 1.72
N ILE A 36 10.62 -5.88 2.64
CA ILE A 36 11.50 -5.76 3.80
C ILE A 36 12.96 -5.72 3.33
N ASP A 37 13.74 -4.81 3.88
CA ASP A 37 15.16 -4.68 3.56
C ASP A 37 15.89 -5.99 3.78
N GLY A 38 16.82 -6.31 2.89
CA GLY A 38 17.61 -7.53 2.96
C GLY A 38 16.90 -8.78 2.42
N ASP A 39 15.67 -8.67 1.99
CA ASP A 39 14.97 -9.80 1.38
C ASP A 39 15.52 -10.06 -0.02
N MET A 40 16.14 -11.21 -0.19
CA MET A 40 16.74 -11.66 -1.45
C MET A 40 15.83 -12.67 -2.17
N SER A 41 14.63 -12.93 -1.68
CA SER A 41 13.71 -13.88 -2.29
C SER A 41 13.06 -13.27 -3.54
N ASP A 42 12.41 -14.14 -4.35
CA ASP A 42 11.60 -13.73 -5.48
C ASP A 42 10.19 -13.30 -5.10
N SER A 43 9.94 -13.13 -3.81
CA SER A 43 8.65 -12.68 -3.30
C SER A 43 8.32 -11.28 -3.81
N ARG A 44 7.06 -11.07 -4.17
CA ARG A 44 6.59 -9.79 -4.70
C ARG A 44 5.34 -9.34 -3.97
N ILE A 45 5.18 -8.03 -3.89
CA ILE A 45 3.94 -7.42 -3.46
C ILE A 45 3.08 -7.22 -4.70
N ARG A 46 1.84 -7.70 -4.63
CA ARG A 46 0.90 -7.61 -5.76
C ARG A 46 -0.32 -6.79 -5.37
N ILE A 47 -0.60 -5.80 -6.17
CA ILE A 47 -1.75 -4.92 -6.01
C ILE A 47 -2.64 -5.10 -7.24
N GLY A 48 -3.90 -5.43 -6.99
CA GLY A 48 -4.86 -5.70 -8.05
C GLY A 48 -5.31 -4.46 -8.81
N ASN A 49 -6.44 -4.58 -9.50
CA ASN A 49 -7.01 -3.49 -10.29
C ASN A 49 -7.94 -2.62 -9.45
N ASN A 50 -8.05 -1.35 -9.80
CA ASN A 50 -8.99 -0.40 -9.19
C ASN A 50 -8.78 -0.24 -7.69
N VAL A 51 -7.54 -0.27 -7.23
CA VAL A 51 -7.19 -0.09 -5.83
C VAL A 51 -7.02 1.40 -5.53
N ASN A 52 -7.56 1.84 -4.41
CA ASN A 52 -7.48 3.22 -3.95
C ASN A 52 -6.69 3.27 -2.64
N ILE A 53 -5.52 3.89 -2.68
CA ILE A 53 -4.61 3.96 -1.52
C ILE A 53 -4.60 5.39 -0.98
N GLY A 54 -4.97 5.53 0.28
CA GLY A 54 -4.96 6.82 0.98
C GLY A 54 -3.55 7.35 1.21
N ALA A 55 -3.46 8.60 1.64
CA ALA A 55 -2.18 9.24 1.91
C ALA A 55 -1.49 8.67 3.16
N ASN A 56 -0.18 8.78 3.21
CA ASN A 56 0.65 8.39 4.36
C ASN A 56 0.49 6.91 4.73
N CYS A 57 0.39 6.06 3.72
CA CYS A 57 0.30 4.63 3.93
C CYS A 57 1.68 3.97 3.77
N CYS A 58 1.85 2.84 4.43
CA CYS A 58 3.01 1.99 4.27
C CYS A 58 2.54 0.57 4.01
N ILE A 59 2.86 0.03 2.84
CA ILE A 59 2.54 -1.34 2.47
C ILE A 59 3.86 -2.08 2.35
N ILE A 60 4.11 -2.98 3.27
CA ILE A 60 5.42 -3.60 3.40
C ILE A 60 5.28 -5.08 3.72
N GLY A 61 6.28 -5.85 3.33
CA GLY A 61 6.34 -7.26 3.67
C GLY A 61 7.13 -8.05 2.66
N LEU A 62 7.10 -9.36 2.80
CA LEU A 62 7.76 -10.28 1.88
C LEU A 62 6.87 -10.57 0.69
N SER A 63 5.74 -11.20 0.92
CA SER A 63 4.81 -11.58 -0.11
C SER A 63 3.43 -11.12 0.32
N ARG A 64 2.92 -10.06 -0.29
CA ARG A 64 1.62 -9.48 0.07
C ARG A 64 0.75 -9.33 -1.15
N LYS A 65 -0.55 -9.44 -0.95
CA LYS A 65 -1.52 -9.27 -2.01
C LYS A 65 -2.63 -8.34 -1.55
N ILE A 66 -2.88 -7.31 -2.34
CA ILE A 66 -4.05 -6.45 -2.18
C ILE A 66 -4.97 -6.75 -3.36
N GLY A 67 -6.17 -7.22 -3.06
CA GLY A 67 -7.12 -7.66 -4.09
C GLY A 67 -7.73 -6.50 -4.88
N ASP A 68 -8.47 -6.84 -5.89
CA ASP A 68 -9.14 -5.86 -6.76
C ASP A 68 -10.19 -5.06 -6.00
N ASN A 69 -10.37 -3.81 -6.38
CA ASN A 69 -11.38 -2.93 -5.83
C ASN A 69 -11.23 -2.69 -4.31
N ALA A 70 -10.01 -2.84 -3.79
CA ALA A 70 -9.74 -2.57 -2.39
C ALA A 70 -9.52 -1.07 -2.15
N THR A 71 -9.95 -0.60 -1.00
CA THR A 71 -9.70 0.78 -0.56
C THR A 71 -8.89 0.74 0.72
N ILE A 72 -7.77 1.45 0.74
CA ILE A 72 -6.89 1.53 1.89
C ILE A 72 -7.03 2.93 2.49
N GLY A 73 -7.52 3.01 3.70
CA GLY A 73 -7.66 4.29 4.41
C GLY A 73 -6.33 4.95 4.67
N ALA A 74 -6.33 6.28 4.78
CA ALA A 74 -5.12 7.05 5.01
C ALA A 74 -4.41 6.63 6.31
N MET A 75 -3.10 6.79 6.34
CA MET A 75 -2.25 6.52 7.50
C MET A 75 -2.30 5.05 7.95
N SER A 76 -2.50 4.13 7.01
CA SER A 76 -2.52 2.71 7.30
C SER A 76 -1.14 2.09 7.16
N PHE A 77 -0.85 1.13 8.03
CA PHE A 77 0.31 0.27 7.91
C PHE A 77 -0.19 -1.13 7.55
N ILE A 78 0.21 -1.62 6.39
CA ILE A 78 -0.27 -2.90 5.87
C ILE A 78 0.89 -3.88 5.76
N ASN A 79 0.82 -4.94 6.54
CA ASN A 79 1.75 -6.06 6.49
C ASN A 79 1.03 -7.40 6.38
N LYS A 80 -0.17 -7.39 5.82
CA LYS A 80 -1.01 -8.57 5.61
C LYS A 80 -1.73 -8.46 4.27
N ASP A 81 -2.28 -9.57 3.81
CA ASP A 81 -3.09 -9.58 2.60
C ASP A 81 -4.44 -8.91 2.83
N ILE A 82 -4.89 -8.18 1.82
CA ILE A 82 -6.21 -7.53 1.83
C ILE A 82 -7.06 -8.18 0.75
N PRO A 83 -8.20 -8.75 1.10
CA PRO A 83 -9.09 -9.36 0.11
C PRO A 83 -9.66 -8.36 -0.87
N SER A 84 -10.13 -8.85 -2.01
CA SER A 84 -10.82 -8.03 -3.00
C SER A 84 -12.11 -7.45 -2.43
N ASN A 85 -12.51 -6.29 -2.92
CA ASN A 85 -13.76 -5.61 -2.57
C ASN A 85 -13.87 -5.27 -1.07
N CYS A 86 -12.76 -5.00 -0.43
CA CYS A 86 -12.70 -4.66 0.99
C CYS A 86 -12.16 -3.26 1.20
N THR A 87 -12.56 -2.64 2.30
CA THR A 87 -11.95 -1.40 2.78
C THR A 87 -11.16 -1.72 4.05
N TYR A 88 -9.89 -1.36 4.04
CA TYR A 88 -9.01 -1.51 5.19
C TYR A 88 -8.87 -0.17 5.90
N ILE A 89 -9.16 -0.16 7.19
CA ILE A 89 -9.01 1.03 8.03
C ILE A 89 -8.19 0.64 9.26
N THR A 90 -7.16 1.42 9.53
CA THR A 90 -6.38 1.24 10.76
C THR A 90 -7.03 2.05 11.88
N LYS A 91 -7.49 1.38 12.92
CA LYS A 91 -7.94 2.05 14.14
C LYS A 91 -6.71 2.48 14.93
N LYS A 92 -6.67 3.74 15.32
CA LYS A 92 -5.54 4.29 16.05
C LYS A 92 -5.97 4.72 17.44
N THR A 93 -5.19 4.29 18.43
CA THR A 93 -5.36 4.73 19.81
C THR A 93 -4.10 5.47 20.22
N GLY A 94 -4.27 6.73 20.59
CA GLY A 94 -3.15 7.50 21.10
C GLY A 94 -2.85 7.12 22.55
N VAL A 95 -1.58 7.11 22.90
CA VAL A 95 -1.11 6.86 24.27
C VAL A 95 -0.19 8.00 24.68
N VAL A 96 -0.46 8.57 25.83
CA VAL A 96 0.41 9.59 26.44
C VAL A 96 1.30 8.91 27.46
N LEU A 97 2.60 9.01 27.27
CA LEU A 97 3.59 8.46 28.19
C LEU A 97 4.14 9.57 29.05
N HIS A 98 4.12 9.37 30.36
CA HIS A 98 4.70 10.33 31.31
C HIS A 98 6.20 10.06 31.46
N LYS A 99 6.96 11.13 31.41
CA LYS A 99 8.40 11.07 31.59
C LYS A 99 8.78 11.02 33.08
#